data_a1d71d3f51f2326b4286fe099658a481
#
_entry.id   a1d71d3f51f2326b4286fe099658a481
#
_cell.length_a   1.000
_cell.length_b   1.000
_cell.length_c   1.000
_cell.angle_alpha   90.00
_cell.angle_beta   90.00
_cell.angle_gamma   90.00
#
_symmetry.space_group_name_H-M   'P 1'
#
loop_
_entity.id
_entity.type
_entity.pdbx_description
1 polymer ?
#
loop_
_entity_poly.entity_id
_entity_poly.type
_entity_poly.pdbx_seq_one_letter_code
_entity_poly.pdbx_strand_id
1 'polypeptide(L)'
;IVPHFVSHDNIIEASIYLKHSEIDILPRKQTISNALPEYDWPFRIPPDLQAETGKVLSRWGDAGWGNIVANDKHQGNFRDELVDAMYEMIVERWKPNPFPEWLTCIPSLRNPELVPNFAKRLASKLGIPFKAIIVKAKNTEPQKEQENSFHQCHNLDGVFEIEGIVENKPVFLVDDAVDSRWTFTIAATLLKKSGSG
;
A
#
# COMPACT_ATOMS: atom_id res chain seq x y z
N ILE A 1 23.49 20.76 -2.85
CA ILE A 1 24.17 21.94 -3.46
C ILE A 1 23.37 22.32 -4.68
N VAL A 2 22.67 23.44 -4.65
CA VAL A 2 21.91 23.95 -5.79
C VAL A 2 22.90 24.73 -6.66
N PRO A 3 22.98 24.47 -7.97
CA PRO A 3 23.81 25.24 -8.87
C PRO A 3 23.44 26.74 -8.86
N HIS A 4 24.39 27.62 -8.84
CA HIS A 4 24.17 29.08 -8.77
C HIS A 4 23.34 29.67 -9.94
N PHE A 5 23.14 28.92 -11.01
CA PHE A 5 22.38 29.33 -12.19
C PHE A 5 20.92 28.85 -12.19
N VAL A 6 20.46 28.16 -11.16
CA VAL A 6 19.05 27.71 -11.07
C VAL A 6 18.25 28.79 -10.34
N SER A 7 17.19 29.31 -10.98
CA SER A 7 16.34 30.31 -10.36
C SER A 7 15.56 29.70 -9.18
N HIS A 8 15.18 30.55 -8.22
CA HIS A 8 14.35 30.14 -7.07
C HIS A 8 13.01 29.57 -7.53
N ASP A 9 12.41 30.14 -8.56
CA ASP A 9 11.14 29.68 -9.13
C ASP A 9 11.26 28.27 -9.70
N ASN A 10 12.34 27.97 -10.44
CA ASN A 10 12.59 26.62 -10.96
C ASN A 10 12.77 25.58 -9.84
N ILE A 11 13.32 25.97 -8.69
CA ILE A 11 13.45 25.08 -7.53
C ILE A 11 12.08 24.78 -6.94
N ILE A 12 11.22 25.79 -6.83
CA ILE A 12 9.84 25.64 -6.33
C ILE A 12 9.05 24.73 -7.28
N GLU A 13 9.07 25.01 -8.58
CA GLU A 13 8.39 24.18 -9.58
C GLU A 13 8.86 22.74 -9.57
N ALA A 14 10.16 22.49 -9.50
CA ALA A 14 10.72 21.15 -9.40
C ALA A 14 10.27 20.44 -8.10
N SER A 15 10.22 21.16 -6.99
CA SER A 15 9.75 20.61 -5.70
C SER A 15 8.26 20.24 -5.76
N ILE A 16 7.43 21.09 -6.37
CA ILE A 16 6.00 20.80 -6.58
C ILE A 16 5.85 19.58 -7.48
N TYR A 17 6.56 19.53 -8.61
CA TYR A 17 6.53 18.39 -9.52
C TYR A 17 6.91 17.07 -8.84
N LEU A 18 8.00 17.06 -8.06
CA LEU A 18 8.44 15.86 -7.32
C LEU A 18 7.43 15.39 -6.28
N LYS A 19 6.71 16.32 -5.66
CA LYS A 19 5.66 16.00 -4.68
C LYS A 19 4.34 15.53 -5.31
N HIS A 20 4.15 15.76 -6.61
CA HIS A 20 2.94 15.35 -7.36
C HIS A 20 3.23 14.25 -8.39
N SER A 21 4.32 13.49 -8.23
CA SER A 21 4.75 12.42 -9.14
C SER A 21 4.35 11.04 -8.60
N GLU A 22 3.06 10.86 -8.33
CA GLU A 22 2.52 9.56 -7.92
C GLU A 22 2.71 8.50 -9.02
N ILE A 23 2.91 7.25 -8.59
CA ILE A 23 3.19 6.11 -9.48
C ILE A 23 2.09 5.08 -9.36
N ASP A 24 1.69 4.48 -10.48
CA ASP A 24 0.71 3.42 -10.51
C ASP A 24 1.26 2.11 -9.92
N ILE A 25 0.46 1.48 -9.06
CA ILE A 25 0.64 0.11 -8.62
C ILE A 25 -0.28 -0.78 -9.44
N LEU A 26 0.27 -1.43 -10.47
CA LEU A 26 -0.50 -2.39 -11.25
C LEU A 26 -0.68 -3.70 -10.46
N PRO A 27 -1.90 -4.23 -10.31
CA PRO A 27 -2.12 -5.50 -9.63
C PRO A 27 -1.47 -6.65 -10.39
N ARG A 28 -1.03 -7.68 -9.68
CA ARG A 28 -0.64 -8.94 -10.29
C ARG A 28 -1.89 -9.72 -10.67
N LYS A 29 -1.91 -10.28 -11.86
CA LYS A 29 -3.02 -11.08 -12.39
C LYS A 29 -2.77 -12.58 -12.30
N GLN A 30 -1.56 -12.96 -11.90
CA GLN A 30 -1.11 -14.34 -11.79
C GLN A 30 -0.32 -14.54 -10.50
N THR A 31 -0.48 -15.72 -9.92
CA THR A 31 0.38 -16.25 -8.86
C THR A 31 1.63 -16.89 -9.48
N ILE A 32 2.43 -17.57 -8.67
CA ILE A 32 3.51 -18.42 -9.14
C ILE A 32 3.12 -19.86 -8.83
N SER A 33 3.30 -20.75 -9.80
CA SER A 33 2.97 -22.16 -9.64
C SER A 33 3.64 -22.75 -8.39
N ASN A 34 2.86 -23.40 -7.55
CA ASN A 34 3.27 -24.01 -6.29
C ASN A 34 3.86 -23.06 -5.22
N ALA A 35 3.69 -21.74 -5.38
CA ALA A 35 4.19 -20.79 -4.39
C ALA A 35 3.20 -20.56 -3.24
N LEU A 36 1.90 -20.84 -3.43
CA LEU A 36 0.84 -20.59 -2.45
C LEU A 36 0.02 -21.86 -2.13
N PRO A 37 0.66 -22.96 -1.67
CA PRO A 37 -0.05 -24.21 -1.39
C PRO A 37 -1.08 -24.11 -0.26
N GLU A 38 -0.86 -23.27 0.75
CA GLU A 38 -1.79 -23.11 1.88
C GLU A 38 -3.04 -22.31 1.48
N TYR A 39 -2.90 -21.33 0.60
CA TYR A 39 -4.05 -20.59 0.06
C TYR A 39 -4.78 -21.37 -1.02
N ASP A 40 -4.15 -22.37 -1.63
CA ASP A 40 -4.70 -23.18 -2.75
C ASP A 40 -5.27 -22.31 -3.88
N TRP A 41 -4.48 -21.32 -4.30
CA TRP A 41 -4.93 -20.41 -5.34
C TRP A 41 -4.55 -20.88 -6.75
N PRO A 42 -5.43 -20.67 -7.75
CA PRO A 42 -5.11 -20.97 -9.13
C PRO A 42 -3.98 -20.06 -9.63
N PHE A 43 -3.24 -20.55 -10.64
CA PHE A 43 -2.17 -19.75 -11.28
C PHE A 43 -2.67 -18.39 -11.77
N ARG A 44 -3.87 -18.33 -12.34
CA ARG A 44 -4.52 -17.06 -12.72
C ARG A 44 -5.49 -16.64 -11.64
N ILE A 45 -5.28 -15.44 -11.09
CA ILE A 45 -6.23 -14.84 -10.17
C ILE A 45 -7.49 -14.45 -10.97
N PRO A 46 -8.67 -14.94 -10.59
CA PRO A 46 -9.93 -14.58 -11.26
C PRO A 46 -10.10 -13.05 -11.32
N PRO A 47 -10.65 -12.50 -12.41
CA PRO A 47 -10.77 -11.05 -12.59
C PRO A 47 -11.51 -10.34 -11.45
N ASP A 48 -12.53 -10.95 -10.91
CA ASP A 48 -13.35 -10.48 -9.78
C ASP A 48 -12.59 -10.47 -8.43
N LEU A 49 -11.49 -11.20 -8.36
CA LEU A 49 -10.60 -11.25 -7.18
C LEU A 49 -9.33 -10.40 -7.33
N GLN A 50 -9.13 -9.75 -8.48
CA GLN A 50 -7.98 -8.87 -8.70
C GLN A 50 -8.23 -7.50 -8.05
N ALA A 51 -7.17 -6.91 -7.49
CA ALA A 51 -7.20 -5.52 -7.06
C ALA A 51 -7.30 -4.56 -8.25
N GLU A 52 -7.84 -3.39 -8.02
CA GLU A 52 -7.74 -2.26 -8.94
C GLU A 52 -6.32 -1.69 -8.96
N THR A 53 -6.03 -0.84 -9.96
CA THR A 53 -4.76 -0.09 -9.99
C THR A 53 -4.69 0.85 -8.82
N GLY A 54 -3.67 0.69 -7.98
CA GLY A 54 -3.38 1.56 -6.87
C GLY A 54 -2.40 2.67 -7.21
N LYS A 55 -2.06 3.49 -6.21
CA LYS A 55 -1.08 4.58 -6.32
C LYS A 55 -0.08 4.54 -5.17
N VAL A 56 1.17 4.90 -5.43
CA VAL A 56 2.14 5.28 -4.40
C VAL A 56 2.42 6.77 -4.48
N LEU A 57 2.60 7.38 -3.33
CA LEU A 57 2.82 8.82 -3.21
C LEU A 57 4.15 9.26 -3.86
N SER A 58 5.18 8.40 -3.78
CA SER A 58 6.52 8.69 -4.33
C SER A 58 7.39 7.44 -4.40
N ARG A 59 8.55 7.54 -5.03
CA ARG A 59 9.60 6.51 -4.93
C ARG A 59 10.30 6.58 -3.59
N TRP A 60 10.68 5.43 -3.06
CA TRP A 60 11.46 5.35 -1.83
C TRP A 60 12.75 6.17 -1.92
N GLY A 61 12.95 7.08 -0.98
CA GLY A 61 14.16 7.88 -0.88
C GLY A 61 14.30 8.98 -1.93
N ASP A 62 13.27 9.29 -2.74
CA ASP A 62 13.33 10.41 -3.67
C ASP A 62 13.27 11.77 -2.94
N ALA A 63 13.58 12.84 -3.67
CA ALA A 63 13.62 14.21 -3.14
C ALA A 63 12.22 14.82 -2.89
N GLY A 64 11.14 14.13 -3.30
CA GLY A 64 9.77 14.52 -3.00
C GLY A 64 9.35 14.02 -1.61
N TRP A 65 8.39 13.10 -1.58
CA TRP A 65 7.91 12.48 -0.33
C TRP A 65 8.78 11.30 0.13
N GLY A 66 9.57 10.68 -0.77
CA GLY A 66 10.27 9.43 -0.49
C GLY A 66 11.28 9.50 0.65
N ASN A 67 12.05 10.59 0.77
CA ASN A 67 12.95 10.82 1.90
C ASN A 67 12.19 11.01 3.22
N ILE A 68 11.05 11.69 3.16
CA ILE A 68 10.20 11.91 4.34
C ILE A 68 9.61 10.58 4.81
N VAL A 69 9.05 9.78 3.88
CA VAL A 69 8.54 8.43 4.18
C VAL A 69 9.62 7.54 4.80
N ALA A 70 10.82 7.54 4.23
CA ALA A 70 11.94 6.74 4.73
C ALA A 70 12.33 7.16 6.16
N ASN A 71 12.48 8.44 6.41
CA ASN A 71 12.84 8.97 7.73
C ASN A 71 11.77 8.69 8.78
N ASP A 72 10.51 8.96 8.45
CA ASP A 72 9.38 8.75 9.35
C ASP A 72 9.19 7.26 9.68
N LYS A 73 9.39 6.38 8.72
CA LYS A 73 9.38 4.92 8.95
C LYS A 73 10.48 4.49 9.93
N HIS A 74 11.68 5.06 9.83
CA HIS A 74 12.75 4.80 10.80
C HIS A 74 12.44 5.34 12.20
N GLN A 75 11.69 6.44 12.29
CA GLN A 75 11.25 7.02 13.56
C GLN A 75 10.02 6.31 14.15
N GLY A 76 9.36 5.44 13.39
CA GLY A 76 8.18 4.70 13.81
C GLY A 76 6.88 5.51 13.83
N ASN A 77 6.83 6.66 13.17
CA ASN A 77 5.63 7.49 13.06
C ASN A 77 5.62 8.30 11.77
N PHE A 78 4.56 8.17 10.99
CA PHE A 78 4.32 9.03 9.82
C PHE A 78 3.69 10.36 10.25
N ARG A 79 4.31 11.48 9.85
CA ARG A 79 3.81 12.84 10.14
C ARG A 79 2.50 13.16 9.44
N ASP A 80 1.78 14.15 9.94
CA ASP A 80 0.48 14.56 9.38
C ASP A 80 0.57 15.08 7.94
N GLU A 81 1.69 15.68 7.55
CA GLU A 81 1.93 16.12 6.17
C GLU A 81 1.85 14.99 5.15
N LEU A 82 2.23 13.75 5.52
CA LEU A 82 2.06 12.58 4.64
C LEU A 82 0.60 12.15 4.55
N VAL A 83 -0.17 12.29 5.63
CA VAL A 83 -1.62 12.05 5.61
C VAL A 83 -2.31 13.06 4.71
N ASP A 84 -1.91 14.35 4.80
CA ASP A 84 -2.44 15.43 3.99
C ASP A 84 -2.12 15.21 2.51
N ALA A 85 -0.88 14.86 2.19
CA ALA A 85 -0.44 14.58 0.83
C ALA A 85 -1.17 13.37 0.21
N MET A 86 -1.37 12.29 0.99
CA MET A 86 -2.12 11.12 0.54
C MET A 86 -3.60 11.45 0.31
N TYR A 87 -4.21 12.20 1.23
CA TYR A 87 -5.59 12.68 1.08
C TYR A 87 -5.76 13.50 -0.19
N GLU A 88 -4.90 14.51 -0.40
CA GLU A 88 -4.94 15.36 -1.59
C GLU A 88 -4.74 14.54 -2.88
N MET A 89 -3.78 13.61 -2.88
CA MET A 89 -3.60 12.70 -4.01
C MET A 89 -4.89 11.92 -4.33
N ILE A 90 -5.56 11.38 -3.32
CA ILE A 90 -6.77 10.58 -3.50
C ILE A 90 -7.93 11.44 -4.03
N VAL A 91 -8.21 12.58 -3.42
CA VAL A 91 -9.41 13.37 -3.74
C VAL A 91 -9.23 14.31 -4.92
N GLU A 92 -8.02 14.79 -5.19
CA GLU A 92 -7.78 15.80 -6.23
C GLU A 92 -7.22 15.20 -7.53
N ARG A 93 -6.37 14.19 -7.44
CA ARG A 93 -5.64 13.66 -8.60
C ARG A 93 -6.06 12.25 -9.01
N TRP A 94 -6.11 11.29 -8.08
CA TRP A 94 -6.49 9.91 -8.39
C TRP A 94 -7.98 9.76 -8.66
N LYS A 95 -8.83 10.26 -7.78
CA LYS A 95 -10.31 10.24 -7.89
C LYS A 95 -10.84 8.84 -8.24
N PRO A 96 -10.58 7.81 -7.43
CA PRO A 96 -11.03 6.46 -7.74
C PRO A 96 -12.55 6.40 -7.89
N ASN A 97 -13.03 5.58 -8.83
CA ASN A 97 -14.45 5.39 -9.08
C ASN A 97 -14.76 3.89 -9.26
N PRO A 98 -15.56 3.24 -8.39
CA PRO A 98 -16.24 3.88 -7.24
C PRO A 98 -15.27 4.38 -6.17
N PHE A 99 -15.67 5.42 -5.41
CA PHE A 99 -14.89 5.87 -4.28
C PHE A 99 -15.01 4.87 -3.14
N PRO A 100 -13.90 4.47 -2.50
CA PRO A 100 -13.93 3.53 -1.39
C PRO A 100 -14.75 4.02 -0.20
N GLU A 101 -15.52 3.12 0.41
CA GLU A 101 -16.40 3.43 1.53
C GLU A 101 -15.79 3.06 2.89
N TRP A 102 -14.68 2.35 2.90
CA TRP A 102 -13.92 2.02 4.11
C TRP A 102 -12.45 1.80 3.78
N LEU A 103 -11.62 1.73 4.82
CA LEU A 103 -10.17 1.60 4.70
C LEU A 103 -9.66 0.52 5.64
N THR A 104 -8.68 -0.26 5.16
CA THR A 104 -7.89 -1.20 5.94
C THR A 104 -6.41 -1.07 5.60
N CYS A 105 -5.54 -1.73 6.34
CA CYS A 105 -4.10 -1.69 6.08
C CYS A 105 -3.44 -3.06 6.24
N ILE A 106 -2.25 -3.18 5.66
CA ILE A 106 -1.38 -4.33 5.84
C ILE A 106 -0.77 -4.28 7.25
N PRO A 107 -0.90 -5.34 8.07
CA PRO A 107 -0.29 -5.39 9.39
C PRO A 107 1.22 -5.65 9.30
N SER A 108 1.99 -5.01 10.18
CA SER A 108 3.43 -5.23 10.34
C SER A 108 3.74 -5.70 11.77
N LEU A 109 4.49 -6.79 11.92
CA LEU A 109 4.91 -7.25 13.25
C LEU A 109 6.10 -6.46 13.80
N ARG A 110 6.91 -5.83 12.93
CA ARG A 110 8.03 -4.98 13.37
C ARG A 110 7.57 -3.64 13.94
N ASN A 111 6.62 -3.02 13.27
CA ASN A 111 6.06 -1.71 13.63
C ASN A 111 4.53 -1.81 13.60
N PRO A 112 3.92 -2.47 14.59
CA PRO A 112 2.49 -2.81 14.53
C PRO A 112 1.57 -1.58 14.51
N GLU A 113 2.02 -0.46 15.07
CA GLU A 113 1.23 0.78 15.14
C GLU A 113 1.48 1.74 13.96
N LEU A 114 2.56 1.59 13.21
CA LEU A 114 2.98 2.57 12.20
C LEU A 114 1.93 2.75 11.09
N VAL A 115 1.60 1.66 10.38
CA VAL A 115 0.65 1.71 9.27
C VAL A 115 -0.79 1.86 9.77
N PRO A 116 -1.25 1.16 10.83
CA PRO A 116 -2.59 1.38 11.38
C PRO A 116 -2.85 2.80 11.88
N ASN A 117 -1.87 3.44 12.53
CA ASN A 117 -1.99 4.84 12.97
C ASN A 117 -2.17 5.79 11.76
N PHE A 118 -1.33 5.65 10.76
CA PHE A 118 -1.44 6.42 9.51
C PHE A 118 -2.79 6.19 8.83
N ALA A 119 -3.17 4.92 8.65
CA ALA A 119 -4.40 4.51 7.99
C ALA A 119 -5.66 5.05 8.70
N LYS A 120 -5.67 5.03 10.05
CA LYS A 120 -6.75 5.58 10.87
C LYS A 120 -6.90 7.09 10.69
N ARG A 121 -5.79 7.84 10.67
CA ARG A 121 -5.82 9.31 10.43
C ARG A 121 -6.29 9.62 9.01
N LEU A 122 -5.81 8.88 8.02
CA LEU A 122 -6.24 9.03 6.62
C LEU A 122 -7.73 8.73 6.47
N ALA A 123 -8.24 7.64 7.04
CA ALA A 123 -9.65 7.28 7.03
C ALA A 123 -10.52 8.37 7.67
N SER A 124 -10.10 8.90 8.83
CA SER A 124 -10.78 10.02 9.49
C SER A 124 -10.85 11.25 8.59
N LYS A 125 -9.76 11.58 7.89
CA LYS A 125 -9.71 12.73 6.98
C LYS A 125 -10.58 12.52 5.72
N LEU A 126 -10.68 11.29 5.23
CA LEU A 126 -11.54 10.90 4.11
C LEU A 126 -13.03 10.77 4.52
N GLY A 127 -13.36 10.78 5.82
CA GLY A 127 -14.71 10.60 6.33
C GLY A 127 -15.24 9.16 6.18
N ILE A 128 -14.35 8.16 6.11
CA ILE A 128 -14.72 6.74 5.98
C ILE A 128 -14.21 5.93 7.18
N PRO A 129 -14.85 4.80 7.54
CA PRO A 129 -14.39 3.97 8.65
C PRO A 129 -13.07 3.27 8.36
N PHE A 130 -12.22 3.16 9.39
CA PHE A 130 -11.03 2.31 9.39
C PHE A 130 -11.36 0.99 10.09
N LYS A 131 -10.97 -0.14 9.49
CA LYS A 131 -11.13 -1.49 10.05
C LYS A 131 -9.81 -2.27 9.93
N ALA A 132 -9.19 -2.59 11.05
CA ALA A 132 -7.99 -3.44 11.08
C ALA A 132 -8.39 -4.93 11.05
N ILE A 133 -8.83 -5.43 9.89
CA ILE A 133 -9.36 -6.79 9.74
C ILE A 133 -8.38 -7.77 9.07
N ILE A 134 -7.27 -7.27 8.54
CA ILE A 134 -6.20 -8.14 8.07
C ILE A 134 -5.28 -8.42 9.24
N VAL A 135 -5.09 -9.68 9.56
CA VAL A 135 -4.16 -10.12 10.61
C VAL A 135 -3.01 -10.91 10.01
N LYS A 136 -1.87 -10.89 10.67
CA LYS A 136 -0.71 -11.65 10.27
C LYS A 136 -0.60 -12.90 11.16
N ALA A 137 -1.02 -14.05 10.61
CA ALA A 137 -1.06 -15.32 11.31
C ALA A 137 0.33 -15.94 11.54
N LYS A 138 1.32 -15.60 10.68
CA LYS A 138 2.68 -16.17 10.73
C LYS A 138 3.75 -15.10 10.68
N ASN A 139 4.87 -15.36 11.35
CA ASN A 139 6.11 -14.62 11.12
C ASN A 139 6.70 -14.99 9.77
N THR A 140 7.24 -13.99 9.07
CA THR A 140 7.88 -14.16 7.77
C THR A 140 9.25 -13.52 7.78
N GLU A 141 10.15 -14.07 6.99
CA GLU A 141 11.41 -13.40 6.67
C GLU A 141 11.16 -12.08 5.95
N PRO A 142 12.06 -11.10 6.12
CA PRO A 142 11.92 -9.83 5.41
C PRO A 142 11.84 -10.04 3.90
N GLN A 143 10.81 -9.50 3.27
CA GLN A 143 10.52 -9.69 1.85
C GLN A 143 11.69 -9.30 0.93
N LYS A 144 12.42 -8.25 1.31
CA LYS A 144 13.58 -7.74 0.58
C LYS A 144 14.82 -8.63 0.64
N GLU A 145 14.85 -9.62 1.53
CA GLU A 145 15.93 -10.62 1.65
C GLU A 145 15.70 -11.84 0.73
N GLN A 146 14.54 -11.89 0.07
CA GLN A 146 14.20 -12.97 -0.85
C GLN A 146 14.75 -12.68 -2.25
N GLU A 147 15.60 -13.56 -2.77
CA GLU A 147 16.37 -13.33 -4.00
C GLU A 147 15.54 -13.38 -5.29
N ASN A 148 14.39 -14.08 -5.28
CA ASN A 148 13.57 -14.22 -6.48
C ASN A 148 12.06 -14.15 -6.20
N SER A 149 11.29 -13.96 -7.26
CA SER A 149 9.85 -13.77 -7.18
C SER A 149 9.10 -14.99 -6.61
N PHE A 150 9.61 -16.21 -6.79
CA PHE A 150 9.01 -17.41 -6.20
C PHE A 150 9.11 -17.37 -4.67
N HIS A 151 10.31 -17.14 -4.14
CA HIS A 151 10.52 -17.05 -2.69
C HIS A 151 9.76 -15.89 -2.07
N GLN A 152 9.71 -14.73 -2.74
CA GLN A 152 8.90 -13.59 -2.30
C GLN A 152 7.41 -13.91 -2.21
N CYS A 153 6.88 -14.67 -3.17
CA CYS A 153 5.49 -15.11 -3.17
C CYS A 153 5.24 -16.18 -2.09
N HIS A 154 6.08 -17.21 -2.04
CA HIS A 154 5.98 -18.33 -1.11
C HIS A 154 6.12 -17.91 0.35
N ASN A 155 6.98 -16.94 0.63
CA ASN A 155 7.16 -16.37 1.97
C ASN A 155 5.86 -15.73 2.54
N LEU A 156 4.88 -15.49 1.69
CA LEU A 156 3.58 -14.93 2.08
C LEU A 156 2.45 -15.96 2.12
N ASP A 157 2.76 -17.24 1.88
CA ASP A 157 1.74 -18.30 1.90
C ASP A 157 1.20 -18.55 3.32
N GLY A 158 -0.12 -18.48 3.49
CA GLY A 158 -0.78 -18.60 4.78
C GLY A 158 -0.44 -17.50 5.79
N VAL A 159 0.16 -16.38 5.36
CA VAL A 159 0.64 -15.31 6.26
C VAL A 159 -0.48 -14.37 6.70
N PHE A 160 -1.41 -14.08 5.82
CA PHE A 160 -2.51 -13.15 6.12
C PHE A 160 -3.83 -13.90 6.24
N GLU A 161 -4.61 -13.48 7.21
CA GLU A 161 -5.99 -13.94 7.43
C GLU A 161 -6.91 -12.72 7.55
N ILE A 162 -8.19 -12.92 7.26
CA ILE A 162 -9.22 -11.89 7.44
C ILE A 162 -10.01 -12.22 8.69
N GLU A 163 -9.97 -11.34 9.68
CA GLU A 163 -10.74 -11.44 10.91
C GLU A 163 -11.86 -10.39 10.95
N GLY A 164 -13.07 -10.84 11.22
CA GLY A 164 -14.24 -9.98 11.33
C GLY A 164 -15.08 -9.91 10.06
N ILE A 165 -15.98 -8.93 10.01
CA ILE A 165 -16.97 -8.78 8.96
C ILE A 165 -16.41 -7.89 7.85
N VAL A 166 -16.30 -8.45 6.65
CA VAL A 166 -16.02 -7.72 5.42
C VAL A 166 -17.33 -7.21 4.83
N GLU A 167 -17.39 -5.91 4.56
CA GLU A 167 -18.55 -5.34 3.88
C GLU A 167 -18.38 -5.48 2.36
N ASN A 168 -19.48 -5.79 1.66
CA ASN A 168 -19.51 -5.80 0.20
C ASN A 168 -19.56 -4.36 -0.33
N LYS A 169 -18.45 -3.66 -0.14
CA LYS A 169 -18.23 -2.26 -0.51
C LYS A 169 -16.78 -2.06 -0.93
N PRO A 170 -16.52 -1.08 -1.82
CA PRO A 170 -15.15 -0.73 -2.22
C PRO A 170 -14.29 -0.35 -1.02
N VAL A 171 -13.04 -0.85 -0.98
CA VAL A 171 -12.11 -0.66 0.12
C VAL A 171 -10.77 -0.09 -0.34
N PHE A 172 -10.20 0.84 0.44
CA PHE A 172 -8.78 1.16 0.34
C PHE A 172 -7.94 0.19 1.17
N LEU A 173 -6.94 -0.40 0.54
CA LEU A 173 -5.88 -1.16 1.20
C LEU A 173 -4.60 -0.33 1.22
N VAL A 174 -4.08 -0.04 2.41
CA VAL A 174 -2.91 0.84 2.62
C VAL A 174 -1.73 0.06 3.20
N ASP A 175 -0.53 0.39 2.74
CA ASP A 175 0.75 -0.09 3.29
C ASP A 175 1.78 1.06 3.28
N ASP A 176 2.91 0.87 3.96
CA ASP A 176 3.98 1.85 4.07
C ASP A 176 4.95 1.84 2.87
N ALA A 177 5.06 0.73 2.18
CA ALA A 177 5.93 0.58 1.02
C ALA A 177 5.47 -0.55 0.10
N VAL A 178 5.76 -0.42 -1.18
CA VAL A 178 5.54 -1.46 -2.18
C VAL A 178 6.84 -1.76 -2.92
N ASP A 179 7.18 -3.05 -3.01
CA ASP A 179 8.31 -3.56 -3.77
C ASP A 179 7.80 -4.54 -4.84
N SER A 180 7.73 -5.81 -4.54
CA SER A 180 7.32 -6.87 -5.46
C SER A 180 5.82 -6.92 -5.77
N ARG A 181 5.00 -6.20 -5.03
CA ARG A 181 3.53 -6.16 -5.08
C ARG A 181 2.84 -7.44 -4.56
N TRP A 182 3.58 -8.47 -4.13
CA TRP A 182 2.98 -9.71 -3.65
C TRP A 182 2.09 -9.48 -2.42
N THR A 183 2.54 -8.68 -1.47
CA THR A 183 1.79 -8.34 -0.25
C THR A 183 0.41 -7.75 -0.59
N PHE A 184 0.39 -6.72 -1.45
CA PHE A 184 -0.87 -6.12 -1.91
C PHE A 184 -1.75 -7.11 -2.67
N THR A 185 -1.16 -7.91 -3.56
CA THR A 185 -1.90 -8.89 -4.35
C THR A 185 -2.60 -9.91 -3.44
N ILE A 186 -1.87 -10.49 -2.50
CA ILE A 186 -2.42 -11.52 -1.60
C ILE A 186 -3.48 -10.93 -0.69
N ALA A 187 -3.20 -9.82 -0.03
CA ALA A 187 -4.15 -9.19 0.88
C ALA A 187 -5.43 -8.72 0.18
N ALA A 188 -5.32 -8.10 -0.99
CA ALA A 188 -6.47 -7.67 -1.76
C ALA A 188 -7.32 -8.86 -2.27
N THR A 189 -6.67 -9.94 -2.74
CA THR A 189 -7.38 -11.16 -3.14
C THR A 189 -8.11 -11.79 -1.96
N LEU A 190 -7.52 -11.81 -0.76
CA LEU A 190 -8.18 -12.29 0.47
C LEU A 190 -9.40 -11.43 0.82
N LEU A 191 -9.27 -10.10 0.77
CA LEU A 191 -10.40 -9.19 1.01
C LEU A 191 -11.55 -9.45 0.04
N LYS A 192 -11.27 -9.56 -1.27
CA LYS A 192 -12.28 -9.85 -2.28
C LYS A 192 -12.88 -11.26 -2.11
N LYS A 193 -12.10 -12.28 -1.80
CA LYS A 193 -12.62 -13.62 -1.45
C LYS A 193 -13.53 -13.60 -0.22
N SER A 194 -13.28 -12.68 0.71
CA SER A 194 -14.10 -12.49 1.90
C SER A 194 -15.32 -11.58 1.68
N GLY A 195 -15.52 -11.08 0.46
CA GLY A 195 -16.72 -10.36 0.05
C GLY A 195 -16.59 -8.85 -0.04
N SER A 196 -15.39 -8.27 -0.05
CA SER A 196 -15.25 -6.83 -0.36
C SER A 196 -15.63 -6.52 -1.81
N GLY A 197 -16.17 -5.34 -2.05
CA GLY A 197 -16.50 -4.84 -3.38
C GLY A 197 -15.29 -4.42 -4.22
#